data_357c6d82fd1c9a441c740642b43d62e7
#
_entry.id   357c6d82fd1c9a441c740642b43d62e7
#
_cell.length_a   1.000
_cell.length_b   1.000
_cell.length_c   1.000
_cell.angle_alpha   90.00
_cell.angle_beta   90.00
_cell.angle_gamma   90.00
#
_symmetry.space_group_name_H-M   'P 1'
#
loop_
_entity.id
_entity.type
_entity.pdbx_description
1 polymer ?
#
loop_
_entity_poly.entity_id
_entity_poly.type
_entity_poly.pdbx_seq_one_letter_code
_entity_poly.pdbx_strand_id
1 'polypeptide(L)'
;MFKKLIKKDNNSSQYLKTNIKAPKNMSKSDIQIAREAKMEPIVDVLAKINVPNNPDTFSPMGRHVAKINFDYIDTLKNKKDGKLILVTAITPTPAGEGKTTVSVGLSDGINKVGEKSIVCLREPS
;
A
#
# COMPACT_ATOMS: atom_id res chain seq x y z
N MET A 1 10.05 16.18 -22.26
CA MET A 1 9.39 15.59 -23.45
C MET A 1 8.19 14.75 -23.02
N PHE A 2 7.23 15.36 -22.25
CA PHE A 2 5.98 14.70 -21.79
C PHE A 2 4.82 15.68 -21.89
N LYS A 3 4.59 16.24 -23.07
CA LYS A 3 3.52 17.21 -23.36
C LYS A 3 2.52 16.70 -24.40
N LYS A 4 2.17 15.42 -24.40
CA LYS A 4 1.22 14.94 -25.42
C LYS A 4 0.40 13.75 -24.96
N LEU A 5 -0.42 13.90 -23.90
CA LEU A 5 -1.49 12.95 -23.58
C LEU A 5 -2.53 13.54 -22.61
N ILE A 6 -2.95 14.79 -22.84
CA ILE A 6 -4.21 15.27 -22.28
C ILE A 6 -5.03 15.77 -23.47
N LYS A 7 -5.82 14.89 -24.08
CA LYS A 7 -6.96 15.30 -24.87
C LYS A 7 -7.96 15.90 -23.89
N LYS A 8 -8.23 17.19 -24.02
CA LYS A 8 -9.37 17.85 -23.40
C LYS A 8 -10.65 17.30 -24.02
N ASP A 9 -11.29 16.38 -23.37
CA ASP A 9 -12.68 16.08 -23.62
C ASP A 9 -13.52 17.11 -22.87
N ASN A 10 -14.29 17.90 -23.62
CA ASN A 10 -15.15 18.99 -23.15
C ASN A 10 -16.35 18.53 -22.30
N ASN A 11 -16.29 17.37 -21.67
CA ASN A 11 -17.35 16.81 -20.83
C ASN A 11 -16.95 16.65 -19.34
N SER A 12 -15.88 17.31 -18.91
CA SER A 12 -15.34 17.19 -17.55
C SER A 12 -16.03 18.05 -16.48
N SER A 13 -17.18 18.68 -16.81
CA SER A 13 -17.90 19.56 -15.87
C SER A 13 -18.89 18.83 -14.94
N GLN A 14 -19.08 17.52 -15.06
CA GLN A 14 -20.05 16.79 -14.23
C GLN A 14 -19.48 15.90 -13.13
N TYR A 15 -18.16 15.72 -13.03
CA TYR A 15 -17.58 14.75 -12.10
C TYR A 15 -17.12 15.28 -10.76
N LEU A 16 -17.32 16.56 -10.44
CA LEU A 16 -16.81 17.18 -9.21
C LEU A 16 -17.87 17.85 -8.33
N LYS A 17 -19.07 17.26 -8.22
CA LYS A 17 -20.02 17.60 -7.15
C LYS A 17 -20.35 16.40 -6.28
N THR A 18 -19.35 15.65 -5.84
CA THR A 18 -19.53 14.84 -4.65
C THR A 18 -19.39 15.78 -3.46
N ASN A 19 -20.50 16.08 -2.80
CA ASN A 19 -20.54 16.69 -1.48
C ASN A 19 -19.89 15.73 -0.47
N ILE A 20 -18.55 15.68 -0.46
CA ILE A 20 -17.81 15.06 0.61
C ILE A 20 -17.95 16.01 1.80
N LYS A 21 -19.01 15.84 2.58
CA LYS A 21 -19.09 16.44 3.91
C LYS A 21 -17.92 15.88 4.69
N ALA A 22 -16.95 16.72 5.02
CA ALA A 22 -15.90 16.36 5.99
C ALA A 22 -16.58 15.78 7.24
N PRO A 23 -16.12 14.62 7.75
CA PRO A 23 -16.70 14.03 8.95
C PRO A 23 -16.57 15.04 10.08
N LYS A 24 -17.69 15.34 10.73
CA LYS A 24 -17.83 16.29 11.87
C LYS A 24 -17.19 15.77 13.17
N ASN A 25 -16.45 14.67 13.14
CA ASN A 25 -15.79 14.10 14.31
C ASN A 25 -14.31 14.51 14.28
N MET A 26 -13.85 15.06 15.39
CA MET A 26 -12.44 15.29 15.69
C MET A 26 -11.66 14.02 15.30
N SER A 27 -10.68 14.16 14.44
CA SER A 27 -9.81 13.05 14.05
C SER A 27 -9.17 12.46 15.31
N LYS A 28 -9.25 11.13 15.46
CA LYS A 28 -8.56 10.42 16.54
C LYS A 28 -7.07 10.74 16.47
N SER A 29 -6.42 10.82 17.61
CA SER A 29 -4.96 10.95 17.64
C SER A 29 -4.31 9.66 17.13
N ASP A 30 -3.08 9.75 16.62
CA ASP A 30 -2.32 8.61 16.11
C ASP A 30 -2.22 7.48 17.14
N ILE A 31 -2.05 7.83 18.42
CA ILE A 31 -2.02 6.86 19.53
C ILE A 31 -3.36 6.14 19.70
N GLN A 32 -4.48 6.86 19.54
CA GLN A 32 -5.80 6.24 19.62
C GLN A 32 -6.03 5.27 18.46
N ILE A 33 -5.66 5.66 17.24
CA ILE A 33 -5.74 4.81 16.05
C ILE A 33 -4.88 3.55 16.23
N ALA A 34 -3.63 3.71 16.69
CA ALA A 34 -2.72 2.60 16.91
C ALA A 34 -3.22 1.60 17.98
N ARG A 35 -3.83 2.11 19.08
CA ARG A 35 -4.37 1.25 20.14
C ARG A 35 -5.63 0.50 19.74
N GLU A 36 -6.44 1.07 18.87
CA GLU A 36 -7.67 0.44 18.37
C GLU A 36 -7.41 -0.52 17.22
N ALA A 37 -6.26 -0.43 16.56
CA ALA A 37 -5.89 -1.29 15.45
C ALA A 37 -5.76 -2.75 15.92
N LYS A 38 -6.44 -3.65 15.22
CA LYS A 38 -6.31 -5.10 15.43
C LYS A 38 -5.28 -5.64 14.47
N MET A 39 -4.12 -6.03 15.00
CA MET A 39 -3.08 -6.66 14.19
C MET A 39 -3.47 -8.11 13.86
N GLU A 40 -3.44 -8.46 12.59
CA GLU A 40 -3.64 -9.83 12.13
C GLU A 40 -2.34 -10.63 12.23
N PRO A 41 -2.42 -11.95 12.45
CA PRO A 41 -1.26 -12.83 12.35
C PRO A 41 -0.64 -12.76 10.95
N ILE A 42 0.69 -12.79 10.86
CA ILE A 42 1.39 -12.69 9.56
C ILE A 42 1.00 -13.80 8.59
N VAL A 43 0.68 -14.98 9.10
CA VAL A 43 0.24 -16.12 8.30
C VAL A 43 -1.06 -15.80 7.55
N ASP A 44 -2.01 -15.14 8.22
CA ASP A 44 -3.28 -14.76 7.63
C ASP A 44 -3.09 -13.64 6.59
N VAL A 45 -2.18 -12.71 6.85
CA VAL A 45 -1.82 -11.65 5.90
C VAL A 45 -1.17 -12.25 4.64
N LEU A 46 -0.25 -13.20 4.80
CA LEU A 46 0.40 -13.87 3.67
C LEU A 46 -0.58 -14.70 2.84
N ALA A 47 -1.57 -15.32 3.48
CA ALA A 47 -2.63 -16.05 2.78
C ALA A 47 -3.45 -15.14 1.85
N LYS A 48 -3.71 -13.88 2.24
CA LYS A 48 -4.44 -12.90 1.39
C LYS A 48 -3.73 -12.61 0.07
N ILE A 49 -2.41 -12.70 0.05
CA ILE A 49 -1.59 -12.51 -1.15
C ILE A 49 -1.19 -13.82 -1.82
N ASN A 50 -1.83 -14.93 -1.44
CA ASN A 50 -1.63 -16.28 -1.98
C ASN A 50 -0.21 -16.84 -1.77
N VAL A 51 0.45 -16.51 -0.66
CA VAL A 51 1.69 -17.17 -0.24
C VAL A 51 1.30 -18.45 0.52
N PRO A 52 1.73 -19.63 0.06
CA PRO A 52 1.41 -20.90 0.71
C PRO A 52 1.99 -20.94 2.14
N ASN A 53 1.20 -21.50 3.07
CA ASN A 53 1.65 -21.68 4.45
C ASN A 53 2.45 -22.98 4.58
N ASN A 54 3.74 -22.92 4.22
CA ASN A 54 4.67 -24.02 4.46
C ASN A 54 6.09 -23.49 4.77
N PRO A 55 6.96 -24.28 5.41
CA PRO A 55 8.31 -23.86 5.79
C PRO A 55 9.22 -23.47 4.60
N ASP A 56 8.94 -23.97 3.40
CA ASP A 56 9.74 -23.68 2.21
C ASP A 56 9.42 -22.28 1.63
N THR A 57 8.29 -21.70 1.98
CA THR A 57 7.88 -20.39 1.46
C THR A 57 8.28 -19.24 2.37
N PHE A 58 8.12 -19.39 3.68
CA PHE A 58 8.51 -18.35 4.64
C PHE A 58 8.79 -18.92 6.02
N SER A 59 9.57 -18.17 6.79
CA SER A 59 9.87 -18.43 8.19
C SER A 59 9.22 -17.37 9.08
N PRO A 60 8.27 -17.69 9.95
CA PRO A 60 7.68 -16.73 10.86
C PRO A 60 8.70 -16.29 11.92
N MET A 61 8.75 -14.99 12.17
CA MET A 61 9.57 -14.36 13.21
C MET A 61 8.65 -13.74 14.26
N GLY A 62 7.98 -14.60 15.03
CA GLY A 62 6.90 -14.21 15.92
C GLY A 62 5.53 -14.13 15.20
N ARG A 63 4.56 -13.47 15.84
CA ARG A 63 3.17 -13.48 15.39
C ARG A 63 2.90 -12.59 14.16
N HIS A 64 3.65 -11.50 14.02
CA HIS A 64 3.32 -10.42 13.09
C HIS A 64 4.40 -10.13 12.05
N VAL A 65 5.48 -10.93 12.03
CA VAL A 65 6.59 -10.77 11.09
C VAL A 65 6.94 -12.12 10.49
N ALA A 66 7.32 -12.13 9.21
CA ALA A 66 7.85 -13.31 8.55
C ALA A 66 8.95 -12.90 7.57
N LYS A 67 9.88 -13.81 7.35
CA LYS A 67 10.91 -13.71 6.31
C LYS A 67 10.53 -14.63 5.15
N ILE A 68 10.37 -14.08 3.97
CA ILE A 68 10.12 -14.88 2.76
C ILE A 68 11.43 -15.54 2.31
N ASN A 69 11.37 -16.82 1.97
CA ASN A 69 12.52 -17.58 1.52
C ASN A 69 12.88 -17.23 0.07
N PHE A 70 14.17 -17.08 -0.22
CA PHE A 70 14.61 -16.73 -1.57
C PHE A 70 14.27 -17.81 -2.59
N ASP A 71 14.37 -19.08 -2.23
CA ASP A 71 14.02 -20.20 -3.10
C ASP A 71 12.55 -20.12 -3.55
N TYR A 72 11.65 -19.71 -2.66
CA TYR A 72 10.27 -19.47 -3.03
C TYR A 72 10.13 -18.29 -4.00
N ILE A 73 10.86 -17.18 -3.78
CA ILE A 73 10.86 -16.04 -4.70
C ILE A 73 11.32 -16.47 -6.09
N ASP A 74 12.33 -17.34 -6.17
CA ASP A 74 12.83 -17.86 -7.43
C ASP A 74 11.77 -18.66 -8.21
N THR A 75 10.87 -19.36 -7.54
CA THR A 75 9.75 -20.05 -8.19
C THR A 75 8.75 -19.10 -8.85
N LEU A 76 8.75 -17.82 -8.46
CA LEU A 76 7.81 -16.83 -8.98
C LEU A 76 8.28 -16.15 -10.27
N LYS A 77 9.53 -16.36 -10.71
CA LYS A 77 10.14 -15.69 -11.88
C LYS A 77 9.34 -15.82 -13.19
N ASN A 78 8.58 -16.89 -13.34
CA ASN A 78 7.75 -17.13 -14.51
C ASN A 78 6.30 -16.63 -14.38
N LYS A 79 5.94 -16.02 -13.26
CA LYS A 79 4.62 -15.39 -13.07
C LYS A 79 4.60 -14.02 -13.73
N LYS A 80 3.43 -13.64 -14.24
CA LYS A 80 3.22 -12.30 -14.79
C LYS A 80 3.46 -11.25 -13.70
N ASP A 81 4.26 -10.24 -14.02
CA ASP A 81 4.52 -9.12 -13.13
C ASP A 81 3.27 -8.30 -12.85
N GLY A 82 3.18 -7.78 -11.64
CA GLY A 82 2.20 -6.78 -11.27
C GLY A 82 2.58 -5.39 -11.80
N LYS A 83 1.75 -4.40 -11.50
CA LYS A 83 2.05 -3.00 -11.81
C LYS A 83 2.93 -2.41 -10.72
N LEU A 84 4.05 -1.81 -11.10
CA LEU A 84 4.93 -1.09 -10.19
C LEU A 84 4.52 0.38 -10.11
N ILE A 85 4.28 0.87 -8.90
CA ILE A 85 4.00 2.27 -8.61
C ILE A 85 5.14 2.82 -7.76
N LEU A 86 5.90 3.77 -8.29
CA LEU A 86 6.97 4.45 -7.58
C LEU A 86 6.45 5.73 -6.93
N VAL A 87 6.58 5.83 -5.61
CA VAL A 87 6.32 7.07 -4.85
C VAL A 87 7.65 7.71 -4.50
N THR A 88 7.90 8.90 -5.02
CA THR A 88 9.16 9.62 -4.85
C THR A 88 8.90 11.11 -4.65
N ALA A 89 9.94 11.85 -4.28
CA ALA A 89 9.94 13.31 -4.19
C ALA A 89 11.14 13.90 -4.94
N ILE A 90 10.98 15.10 -5.50
CA ILE A 90 12.01 15.77 -6.27
C ILE A 90 13.08 16.35 -5.35
N THR A 91 12.67 16.94 -4.23
CA THR A 91 13.57 17.68 -3.32
C THR A 91 13.29 17.27 -1.87
N PRO A 92 14.29 16.98 -1.05
CA PRO A 92 14.10 16.74 0.38
C PRO A 92 13.72 18.03 1.10
N THR A 93 12.82 17.92 2.09
CA THR A 93 12.46 19.02 2.99
C THR A 93 12.71 18.65 4.44
N PRO A 94 12.99 19.62 5.35
CA PRO A 94 13.22 19.32 6.77
C PRO A 94 12.03 18.64 7.46
N ALA A 95 10.81 18.91 7.00
CA ALA A 95 9.58 18.32 7.55
C ALA A 95 9.25 16.95 6.97
N GLY A 96 10.00 16.49 5.93
CA GLY A 96 9.67 15.32 5.13
C GLY A 96 8.58 15.61 4.08
N GLU A 97 8.54 14.81 3.02
CA GLU A 97 7.60 14.99 1.89
C GLU A 97 6.38 14.07 1.97
N GLY A 98 6.27 13.28 3.02
CA GLY A 98 5.14 12.36 3.21
C GLY A 98 5.15 11.14 2.29
N LYS A 99 6.27 10.76 1.70
CA LYS A 99 6.38 9.59 0.80
C LYS A 99 5.85 8.31 1.43
N THR A 100 6.25 8.02 2.65
CA THR A 100 5.80 6.82 3.39
C THR A 100 4.29 6.87 3.64
N THR A 101 3.77 8.01 4.11
CA THR A 101 2.34 8.19 4.36
C THR A 101 1.52 7.99 3.09
N VAL A 102 1.97 8.56 1.97
CA VAL A 102 1.31 8.39 0.67
C VAL A 102 1.39 6.94 0.20
N SER A 103 2.54 6.27 0.35
CA SER A 103 2.71 4.87 -0.06
C SER A 103 1.79 3.94 0.71
N VAL A 104 1.70 4.08 2.02
CA VAL A 104 0.82 3.29 2.88
C VAL A 104 -0.65 3.57 2.54
N GLY A 105 -1.05 4.84 2.50
CA GLY A 105 -2.43 5.22 2.20
C GLY A 105 -2.88 4.79 0.80
N LEU A 106 -1.99 4.82 -0.20
CA LEU A 106 -2.27 4.33 -1.54
C LEU A 106 -2.48 2.81 -1.54
N SER A 107 -1.61 2.06 -0.87
CA SER A 107 -1.75 0.60 -0.75
C SER A 107 -3.05 0.21 -0.04
N ASP A 108 -3.39 0.88 1.05
CA ASP A 108 -4.63 0.67 1.78
C ASP A 108 -5.85 1.00 0.91
N GLY A 109 -5.80 2.11 0.16
CA GLY A 109 -6.86 2.49 -0.77
C GLY A 109 -7.08 1.46 -1.88
N ILE A 110 -6.00 0.95 -2.48
CA ILE A 110 -6.06 -0.10 -3.51
C ILE A 110 -6.69 -1.39 -2.95
N ASN A 111 -6.24 -1.83 -1.78
CA ASN A 111 -6.81 -3.02 -1.13
C ASN A 111 -8.29 -2.81 -0.75
N LYS A 112 -8.68 -1.61 -0.35
CA LYS A 112 -10.06 -1.28 0.00
C LYS A 112 -11.04 -1.32 -1.18
N VAL A 113 -10.57 -1.03 -2.38
CA VAL A 113 -11.39 -1.14 -3.60
C VAL A 113 -11.43 -2.56 -4.18
N GLY A 114 -10.81 -3.53 -3.50
CA GLY A 114 -10.85 -4.95 -3.86
C GLY A 114 -9.69 -5.42 -4.73
N GLU A 115 -8.74 -4.55 -5.03
CA GLU A 115 -7.51 -4.92 -5.74
C GLU A 115 -6.42 -5.36 -4.75
N LYS A 116 -5.43 -6.11 -5.21
CA LYS A 116 -4.31 -6.56 -4.37
C LYS A 116 -3.13 -5.62 -4.50
N SER A 117 -2.64 -5.12 -3.36
CA SER A 117 -1.47 -4.27 -3.29
C SER A 117 -0.53 -4.69 -2.17
N ILE A 118 0.76 -4.58 -2.43
CA ILE A 118 1.84 -4.74 -1.44
C ILE A 118 2.66 -3.48 -1.45
N VAL A 119 2.87 -2.88 -0.27
CA VAL A 119 3.73 -1.71 -0.12
C VAL A 119 5.13 -2.16 0.27
N CYS A 120 6.15 -1.63 -0.42
CA CYS A 120 7.56 -1.80 -0.08
C CYS A 120 8.11 -0.46 0.41
N LEU A 121 8.57 -0.40 1.65
CA LEU A 121 9.15 0.79 2.24
C LEU A 121 10.67 0.66 2.31
N ARG A 122 11.39 1.75 2.00
CA ARG A 122 12.85 1.75 2.05
C ARG A 122 13.39 1.65 3.47
N GLU A 123 12.79 2.42 4.37
CA GLU A 123 13.19 2.49 5.78
C GLU A 123 11.93 2.46 6.65
N PRO A 124 11.37 1.26 6.90
CA PRO A 124 10.27 1.14 7.85
C PRO A 124 10.83 1.36 9.26
N SER A 125 10.35 2.37 9.91
CA SER A 125 10.68 2.64 11.33
C SER A 125 9.70 1.96 12.25
#